data_90dcd83ec5c50b5ab3d1651db70689ec
#
_entry.id   90dcd83ec5c50b5ab3d1651db70689ec
#
_cell.length_a   1.000
_cell.length_b   1.000
_cell.length_c   1.000
_cell.angle_alpha   90.00
_cell.angle_beta   90.00
_cell.angle_gamma   90.00
#
_symmetry.space_group_name_H-M   'P 1'
#
loop_
_entity.id
_entity.type
_entity.pdbx_description
1 polymer ?
#
loop_
_entity_poly.entity_id
_entity_poly.type
_entity_poly.pdbx_seq_one_letter_code
_entity_poly.pdbx_strand_id
1 'polypeptide(L)'
;MPATIGTPTSRIDGRVKVTGAAKYAGEFTAPDLAYGVVVNSTLPRGRIVSIDASRALAVSGVIDVLTHKNRVKMADRDENYRDEVAPEDGAPFRPLYDDKVHFNYQPVALVVAEDEDIARFAATLVEVRYREEPFTTDLQSQREQAYKVDKPVKPRGDAIKALAGATVRHDAEYVVPAEYHNPMELYGAT
;
A
#
# COMPACT_ATOMS: atom_id res chain seq x y z
N MET A 1 1.26 17.20 -40.19
CA MET A 1 1.56 17.12 -38.74
C MET A 1 3.05 17.35 -38.60
N PRO A 2 3.52 18.19 -37.69
CA PRO A 2 4.97 18.33 -37.48
C PRO A 2 5.48 16.97 -36.96
N ALA A 3 6.54 16.48 -37.63
CA ALA A 3 7.18 15.22 -37.21
C ALA A 3 7.98 15.53 -35.93
N THR A 4 7.55 14.96 -34.80
CA THR A 4 8.27 15.10 -33.53
C THR A 4 9.33 14.02 -33.31
N ILE A 5 9.27 12.93 -34.10
CA ILE A 5 10.25 11.85 -34.03
C ILE A 5 11.56 12.30 -34.67
N GLY A 6 12.67 12.21 -33.93
CA GLY A 6 14.01 12.60 -34.41
C GLY A 6 14.33 14.10 -34.35
N THR A 7 13.40 14.92 -33.83
CA THR A 7 13.68 16.36 -33.62
C THR A 7 13.97 16.64 -32.15
N PRO A 8 14.93 17.51 -31.80
CA PRO A 8 15.22 17.90 -30.43
C PRO A 8 14.11 18.81 -29.90
N THR A 9 13.08 18.22 -29.36
CA THR A 9 11.94 18.94 -28.80
C THR A 9 12.14 19.13 -27.30
N SER A 10 12.05 20.37 -26.82
CA SER A 10 12.10 20.66 -25.37
C SER A 10 10.90 20.09 -24.65
N ARG A 11 11.13 19.57 -23.44
CA ARG A 11 10.05 19.15 -22.56
C ARG A 11 9.18 20.33 -22.16
N ILE A 12 7.86 20.17 -22.21
CA ILE A 12 6.88 21.21 -21.83
C ILE A 12 7.11 21.66 -20.38
N ASP A 13 7.40 20.74 -19.49
CA ASP A 13 7.62 20.96 -18.06
C ASP A 13 9.11 21.19 -17.70
N GLY A 14 10.01 21.19 -18.67
CA GLY A 14 11.44 21.28 -18.42
C GLY A 14 11.85 22.59 -17.74
N ARG A 15 11.28 23.72 -18.17
CA ARG A 15 11.59 25.03 -17.60
C ARG A 15 11.21 25.13 -16.13
N VAL A 16 9.98 24.75 -15.76
CA VAL A 16 9.50 24.84 -14.39
C VAL A 16 10.29 23.93 -13.46
N LYS A 17 10.76 22.77 -13.96
CA LYS A 17 11.60 21.85 -13.18
C LYS A 17 12.99 22.43 -12.89
N VAL A 18 13.66 22.98 -13.89
CA VAL A 18 15.03 23.50 -13.70
C VAL A 18 15.06 24.85 -12.97
N THR A 19 13.96 25.57 -12.91
CA THR A 19 13.84 26.84 -12.19
C THR A 19 13.28 26.67 -10.77
N GLY A 20 12.94 25.44 -10.34
CA GLY A 20 12.32 25.18 -9.03
C GLY A 20 10.85 25.63 -8.92
N ALA A 21 10.21 25.94 -10.05
CA ALA A 21 8.80 26.34 -10.07
C ALA A 21 7.81 25.17 -10.23
N ALA A 22 8.32 23.97 -10.48
CA ALA A 22 7.49 22.76 -10.49
C ALA A 22 7.05 22.43 -9.06
N LYS A 23 5.77 22.15 -8.90
CA LYS A 23 5.20 21.77 -7.60
C LYS A 23 4.91 20.29 -7.55
N TYR A 24 5.15 19.68 -6.38
CA TYR A 24 4.65 18.36 -6.04
C TYR A 24 3.17 18.46 -5.64
N ALA A 25 2.46 17.31 -5.64
CA ALA A 25 1.04 17.29 -5.29
C ALA A 25 0.76 17.86 -3.88
N GLY A 26 1.62 17.55 -2.91
CA GLY A 26 1.50 18.08 -1.55
C GLY A 26 1.79 19.59 -1.38
N GLU A 27 2.25 20.28 -2.43
CA GLU A 27 2.50 21.74 -2.38
C GLU A 27 1.30 22.58 -2.90
N PHE A 28 0.23 21.92 -3.32
CA PHE A 28 -1.02 22.59 -3.66
C PHE A 28 -1.84 22.81 -2.40
N THR A 29 -2.32 24.04 -2.24
CA THR A 29 -3.14 24.44 -1.10
C THR A 29 -4.56 24.76 -1.55
N ALA A 30 -5.54 24.46 -0.71
CA ALA A 30 -6.94 24.82 -0.89
C ALA A 30 -7.47 25.51 0.38
N PRO A 31 -8.50 26.36 0.29
CA PRO A 31 -9.20 26.82 1.49
C PRO A 31 -9.74 25.62 2.28
N ASP A 32 -9.70 25.72 3.61
CA ASP A 32 -10.24 24.70 4.53
C ASP A 32 -9.65 23.29 4.32
N LEU A 33 -8.39 23.22 3.88
CA LEU A 33 -7.68 21.97 3.73
C LEU A 33 -7.54 21.27 5.09
N ALA A 34 -7.93 20.00 5.16
CA ALA A 34 -7.69 19.16 6.31
C ALA A 34 -6.51 18.19 6.04
N TYR A 35 -5.83 17.80 7.10
CA TYR A 35 -4.66 16.93 7.05
C TYR A 35 -4.97 15.59 7.69
N GLY A 36 -4.60 14.50 7.00
CA GLY A 36 -4.81 13.14 7.47
C GLY A 36 -3.50 12.45 7.82
N VAL A 37 -3.41 11.87 9.02
CA VAL A 37 -2.28 11.06 9.45
C VAL A 37 -2.75 9.66 9.81
N VAL A 38 -2.13 8.67 9.18
CA VAL A 38 -2.47 7.27 9.36
C VAL A 38 -1.87 6.73 10.66
N VAL A 39 -2.68 5.99 11.43
CA VAL A 39 -2.23 5.15 12.54
C VAL A 39 -2.09 3.72 12.02
N ASN A 40 -0.88 3.18 12.14
CA ASN A 40 -0.55 1.87 11.62
C ASN A 40 -0.57 0.79 12.70
N SER A 41 -0.82 -0.46 12.29
CA SER A 41 -0.75 -1.60 13.18
C SER A 41 0.68 -1.87 13.64
N THR A 42 0.80 -2.40 14.86
CA THR A 42 2.08 -2.78 15.46
C THR A 42 2.34 -4.29 15.44
N LEU A 43 1.43 -5.05 14.81
CA LEU A 43 1.58 -6.50 14.69
C LEU A 43 1.27 -6.96 13.25
N PRO A 44 1.85 -8.08 12.82
CA PRO A 44 1.74 -8.54 11.44
C PRO A 44 0.43 -9.29 11.15
N ARG A 45 -0.24 -9.84 12.17
CA ARG A 45 -1.51 -10.56 12.00
C ARG A 45 -2.32 -10.58 13.27
N GLY A 46 -3.61 -10.33 13.15
CA GLY A 46 -4.53 -10.38 14.28
C GLY A 46 -5.82 -9.65 14.05
N ARG A 47 -6.44 -9.25 15.15
CA ARG A 47 -7.68 -8.48 15.13
C ARG A 47 -7.61 -7.30 16.08
N ILE A 48 -8.20 -6.20 15.66
CA ILE A 48 -8.42 -5.03 16.50
C ILE A 48 -9.52 -5.36 17.52
N VAL A 49 -9.19 -5.33 18.80
CA VAL A 49 -10.14 -5.51 19.89
C VAL A 49 -10.83 -4.19 20.23
N SER A 50 -10.05 -3.13 20.32
CA SER A 50 -10.55 -1.77 20.57
C SER A 50 -9.61 -0.71 20.03
N ILE A 51 -10.18 0.42 19.67
CA ILE A 51 -9.45 1.67 19.36
C ILE A 51 -10.01 2.73 20.31
N ASP A 52 -9.15 3.28 21.13
CA ASP A 52 -9.45 4.45 21.97
C ASP A 52 -8.82 5.69 21.37
N ALA A 53 -9.65 6.54 20.82
CA ALA A 53 -9.28 7.82 20.22
C ALA A 53 -9.63 9.03 21.11
N SER A 54 -10.08 8.81 22.35
CA SER A 54 -10.59 9.88 23.22
C SER A 54 -9.57 11.00 23.47
N ARG A 55 -8.32 10.62 23.68
CA ARG A 55 -7.22 11.57 23.88
C ARG A 55 -6.88 12.33 22.61
N ALA A 56 -6.90 11.66 21.47
CA ALA A 56 -6.68 12.29 20.17
C ALA A 56 -7.79 13.31 19.85
N LEU A 57 -9.04 12.92 20.03
CA LEU A 57 -10.23 13.78 19.81
C LEU A 57 -10.28 14.98 20.76
N ALA A 58 -9.62 14.91 21.92
CA ALA A 58 -9.53 16.04 22.86
C ALA A 58 -8.49 17.10 22.47
N VAL A 59 -7.64 16.83 21.46
CA VAL A 59 -6.66 17.80 20.96
C VAL A 59 -7.39 18.87 20.14
N SER A 60 -7.18 20.13 20.48
CA SER A 60 -7.76 21.25 19.72
C SER A 60 -7.28 21.23 18.26
N GLY A 61 -8.19 21.39 17.30
CA GLY A 61 -7.91 21.33 15.87
C GLY A 61 -8.01 19.92 15.26
N VAL A 62 -8.25 18.87 16.08
CA VAL A 62 -8.62 17.55 15.55
C VAL A 62 -10.09 17.57 15.13
N ILE A 63 -10.33 17.15 13.89
CA ILE A 63 -11.67 17.14 13.29
C ILE A 63 -12.35 15.79 13.55
N ASP A 64 -11.65 14.68 13.29
CA ASP A 64 -12.19 13.32 13.47
C ASP A 64 -11.07 12.27 13.53
N VAL A 65 -11.42 11.07 14.00
CA VAL A 65 -10.58 9.88 13.92
C VAL A 65 -11.39 8.77 13.26
N LEU A 66 -11.06 8.48 12.01
CA LEU A 66 -11.73 7.45 11.21
C LEU A 66 -11.14 6.07 11.54
N THR A 67 -12.01 5.09 11.68
CA THR A 67 -11.67 3.70 11.97
C THR A 67 -12.59 2.78 11.16
N HIS A 68 -12.43 1.47 11.26
CA HIS A 68 -13.36 0.50 10.66
C HIS A 68 -14.82 0.64 11.15
N LYS A 69 -15.07 1.37 12.24
CA LYS A 69 -16.42 1.55 12.81
C LYS A 69 -17.17 2.75 12.24
N ASN A 70 -16.45 3.81 11.87
CA ASN A 70 -17.04 5.09 11.43
C ASN A 70 -16.54 5.59 10.08
N ARG A 71 -15.78 4.77 9.34
CA ARG A 71 -15.32 5.12 7.99
C ARG A 71 -16.48 5.41 7.04
N VAL A 72 -16.23 6.23 6.06
CA VAL A 72 -17.18 6.45 4.96
C VAL A 72 -17.34 5.12 4.19
N LYS A 73 -18.57 4.67 4.02
CA LYS A 73 -18.87 3.50 3.19
C LYS A 73 -18.73 3.89 1.71
N MET A 74 -17.94 3.13 0.97
CA MET A 74 -17.78 3.32 -0.46
C MET A 74 -18.89 2.57 -1.21
N ALA A 75 -20.13 3.10 -1.15
CA ALA A 75 -21.28 2.64 -1.93
C ALA A 75 -21.30 1.11 -2.21
N ASP A 76 -21.62 0.71 -3.42
CA ASP A 76 -21.79 -0.69 -3.83
C ASP A 76 -20.48 -1.50 -3.96
N ARG A 77 -19.32 -0.89 -3.72
CA ARG A 77 -18.01 -1.53 -3.93
C ARG A 77 -17.45 -2.24 -2.70
N ASP A 78 -18.00 -1.98 -1.53
CA ASP A 78 -17.49 -2.58 -0.30
C ASP A 78 -17.60 -4.10 -0.26
N GLU A 79 -18.66 -4.66 -0.83
CA GLU A 79 -18.90 -6.10 -0.83
C GLU A 79 -18.33 -6.80 -2.06
N ASN A 80 -18.22 -6.08 -3.17
CA ASN A 80 -17.84 -6.60 -4.48
C ASN A 80 -16.50 -6.09 -4.99
N TYR A 81 -15.70 -5.45 -4.14
CA TYR A 81 -14.40 -4.96 -4.55
C TYR A 81 -13.51 -6.12 -5.02
N ARG A 82 -13.10 -6.04 -6.27
CA ARG A 82 -12.10 -6.93 -6.87
C ARG A 82 -10.95 -6.09 -7.37
N ASP A 83 -9.74 -6.50 -7.05
CA ASP A 83 -8.56 -5.95 -7.68
C ASP A 83 -8.30 -6.77 -8.95
N GLU A 84 -8.27 -6.12 -10.11
CA GLU A 84 -8.01 -6.78 -11.40
C GLU A 84 -6.64 -7.45 -11.46
N VAL A 85 -5.71 -7.02 -10.60
CA VAL A 85 -4.33 -7.52 -10.56
C VAL A 85 -4.17 -8.61 -9.49
N ALA A 86 -5.00 -8.61 -8.45
CA ALA A 86 -4.92 -9.63 -7.39
C ALA A 86 -5.38 -11.01 -7.91
N PRO A 87 -4.73 -12.11 -7.49
CA PRO A 87 -5.23 -13.44 -7.75
C PRO A 87 -6.64 -13.62 -7.16
N GLU A 88 -7.46 -14.49 -7.77
CA GLU A 88 -8.83 -14.76 -7.28
C GLU A 88 -8.84 -15.23 -5.82
N ASP A 89 -7.80 -15.94 -5.39
CA ASP A 89 -7.60 -16.39 -4.01
C ASP A 89 -7.05 -15.31 -3.07
N GLY A 90 -6.65 -14.14 -3.61
CA GLY A 90 -6.17 -13.01 -2.84
C GLY A 90 -7.33 -12.13 -2.37
N ALA A 91 -7.34 -11.77 -1.09
CA ALA A 91 -8.23 -10.72 -0.61
C ALA A 91 -7.57 -9.36 -0.91
N PRO A 92 -8.18 -8.51 -1.75
CA PRO A 92 -7.67 -7.17 -1.97
C PRO A 92 -7.69 -6.40 -0.64
N PHE A 93 -6.60 -5.69 -0.36
CA PHE A 93 -6.53 -4.87 0.84
C PHE A 93 -7.49 -3.68 0.71
N ARG A 94 -8.34 -3.52 1.72
CA ARG A 94 -9.28 -2.40 1.85
C ARG A 94 -8.99 -1.66 3.14
N PRO A 95 -8.45 -0.43 3.07
CA PRO A 95 -8.14 0.35 4.27
C PRO A 95 -9.36 0.53 5.16
N LEU A 96 -9.19 0.36 6.46
CA LEU A 96 -10.24 0.56 7.49
C LEU A 96 -11.54 -0.22 7.23
N TYR A 97 -11.48 -1.33 6.50
CA TYR A 97 -12.69 -2.07 6.10
C TYR A 97 -13.32 -2.85 7.27
N ASP A 98 -12.49 -3.58 7.99
CA ASP A 98 -12.89 -4.42 9.11
C ASP A 98 -11.85 -4.39 10.26
N ASP A 99 -12.02 -5.27 11.24
CA ASP A 99 -11.14 -5.39 12.41
C ASP A 99 -9.89 -6.24 12.16
N LYS A 100 -9.68 -6.76 10.93
CA LYS A 100 -8.57 -7.66 10.64
C LYS A 100 -7.28 -6.92 10.36
N VAL A 101 -6.19 -7.46 10.90
CA VAL A 101 -4.83 -7.05 10.58
C VAL A 101 -4.16 -8.18 9.81
N HIS A 102 -3.72 -7.90 8.60
CA HIS A 102 -3.14 -8.86 7.66
C HIS A 102 -1.63 -8.73 7.54
N PHE A 103 -1.07 -7.55 7.85
CA PHE A 103 0.36 -7.27 7.77
C PHE A 103 0.75 -6.17 8.74
N ASN A 104 2.04 -6.16 9.10
CA ASN A 104 2.60 -5.10 9.94
C ASN A 104 2.54 -3.75 9.22
N TYR A 105 2.28 -2.68 9.94
CA TYR A 105 2.07 -1.33 9.39
C TYR A 105 0.78 -1.16 8.56
N GLN A 106 -0.15 -2.09 8.65
CA GLN A 106 -1.47 -1.89 8.05
C GLN A 106 -2.17 -0.67 8.66
N PRO A 107 -2.75 0.25 7.85
CA PRO A 107 -3.59 1.33 8.35
C PRO A 107 -4.77 0.81 9.18
N VAL A 108 -4.91 1.27 10.41
CA VAL A 108 -5.99 0.87 11.35
C VAL A 108 -6.84 2.04 11.82
N ALA A 109 -6.34 3.26 11.71
CA ALA A 109 -7.10 4.49 11.89
C ALA A 109 -6.50 5.62 11.03
N LEU A 110 -7.28 6.68 10.83
CA LEU A 110 -6.86 7.93 10.18
C LEU A 110 -7.30 9.09 11.07
N VAL A 111 -6.34 9.84 11.57
CA VAL A 111 -6.59 11.09 12.29
C VAL A 111 -6.68 12.22 11.29
N VAL A 112 -7.76 13.00 11.36
CA VAL A 112 -7.99 14.17 10.51
C VAL A 112 -7.97 15.42 11.37
N ALA A 113 -7.18 16.42 10.98
CA ALA A 113 -7.05 17.68 11.72
C ALA A 113 -6.92 18.88 10.77
N GLU A 114 -7.07 20.08 11.31
CA GLU A 114 -6.93 21.36 10.61
C GLU A 114 -5.46 21.67 10.22
N ASP A 115 -4.50 20.99 10.88
CA ASP A 115 -3.07 21.18 10.68
C ASP A 115 -2.33 19.84 10.74
N GLU A 116 -1.24 19.73 9.97
CA GLU A 116 -0.48 18.48 9.85
C GLU A 116 0.21 18.10 11.17
N ASP A 117 0.79 19.05 11.90
CA ASP A 117 1.48 18.79 13.17
C ASP A 117 0.47 18.36 14.24
N ILE A 118 -0.72 18.96 14.24
CA ILE A 118 -1.83 18.56 15.11
C ILE A 118 -2.24 17.10 14.78
N ALA A 119 -2.41 16.77 13.52
CA ALA A 119 -2.76 15.42 13.10
C ALA A 119 -1.69 14.39 13.50
N ARG A 120 -0.41 14.72 13.29
CA ARG A 120 0.74 13.89 13.69
C ARG A 120 0.78 13.66 15.20
N PHE A 121 0.66 14.72 15.99
CA PHE A 121 0.63 14.61 17.44
C PHE A 121 -0.56 13.78 17.92
N ALA A 122 -1.76 14.08 17.44
CA ALA A 122 -2.97 13.35 17.83
C ALA A 122 -2.91 11.86 17.43
N ALA A 123 -2.29 11.52 16.30
CA ALA A 123 -2.09 10.14 15.90
C ALA A 123 -1.28 9.32 16.93
N THR A 124 -0.35 9.94 17.63
CA THR A 124 0.43 9.29 18.73
C THR A 124 -0.40 9.00 19.97
N LEU A 125 -1.57 9.63 20.11
CA LEU A 125 -2.46 9.48 21.26
C LEU A 125 -3.55 8.42 21.06
N VAL A 126 -3.66 7.86 19.84
CA VAL A 126 -4.62 6.80 19.55
C VAL A 126 -4.08 5.48 20.10
N GLU A 127 -4.85 4.86 20.98
CA GLU A 127 -4.49 3.58 21.59
C GLU A 127 -5.26 2.44 20.93
N VAL A 128 -4.53 1.47 20.37
CA VAL A 128 -5.13 0.30 19.71
C VAL A 128 -4.75 -0.96 20.50
N ARG A 129 -5.77 -1.74 20.84
CA ARG A 129 -5.59 -3.06 21.47
C ARG A 129 -5.88 -4.13 20.44
N TYR A 130 -5.01 -5.13 20.42
CA TYR A 130 -5.09 -6.21 19.45
C TYR A 130 -5.22 -7.56 20.15
N ARG A 131 -5.80 -8.51 19.44
CA ARG A 131 -5.63 -9.94 19.68
C ARG A 131 -4.76 -10.49 18.57
N GLU A 132 -3.56 -10.88 18.93
CA GLU A 132 -2.60 -11.48 17.99
C GLU A 132 -3.08 -12.87 17.53
N GLU A 133 -2.83 -13.19 16.26
CA GLU A 133 -3.07 -14.49 15.65
C GLU A 133 -1.74 -15.07 15.15
N PRO A 134 -1.60 -16.39 15.08
CA PRO A 134 -0.38 -17.02 14.56
C PRO A 134 -0.03 -16.52 13.18
N PHE A 135 1.25 -16.20 12.96
CA PHE A 135 1.76 -15.70 11.69
C PHE A 135 3.15 -16.27 11.41
N THR A 136 3.54 -16.19 10.16
CA THR A 136 4.92 -16.40 9.72
C THR A 136 5.28 -15.35 8.69
N THR A 137 6.51 -14.84 8.77
CA THR A 137 7.09 -13.88 7.83
C THR A 137 8.33 -14.44 7.12
N ASP A 138 8.68 -15.69 7.44
CA ASP A 138 9.80 -16.38 6.82
C ASP A 138 9.32 -17.26 5.66
N LEU A 139 9.58 -16.81 4.44
CA LEU A 139 9.21 -17.50 3.21
C LEU A 139 9.87 -18.89 3.12
N GLN A 140 11.12 -19.02 3.56
CA GLN A 140 11.87 -20.27 3.43
C GLN A 140 11.27 -21.38 4.29
N SER A 141 10.84 -21.05 5.51
CA SER A 141 10.19 -22.01 6.41
C SER A 141 8.82 -22.49 5.89
N GLN A 142 8.23 -21.78 4.93
CA GLN A 142 6.91 -22.11 4.36
C GLN A 142 6.99 -22.75 2.96
N ARG A 143 8.19 -22.99 2.46
CA ARG A 143 8.41 -23.48 1.09
C ARG A 143 7.62 -24.77 0.79
N GLU A 144 7.63 -25.74 1.70
CA GLU A 144 6.93 -27.01 1.56
C GLU A 144 5.39 -26.88 1.62
N GLN A 145 4.89 -25.74 2.09
CA GLN A 145 3.47 -25.43 2.19
C GLN A 145 3.00 -24.56 1.00
N ALA A 146 3.90 -24.27 0.07
CA ALA A 146 3.56 -23.46 -1.10
C ALA A 146 2.49 -24.15 -1.95
N TYR A 147 1.51 -23.41 -2.39
CA TYR A 147 0.50 -23.87 -3.33
C TYR A 147 0.68 -23.19 -4.71
N LYS A 148 0.24 -23.88 -5.74
CA LYS A 148 0.30 -23.36 -7.10
C LYS A 148 -0.81 -22.34 -7.31
N VAL A 149 -0.44 -21.12 -7.67
CA VAL A 149 -1.41 -20.11 -8.11
C VAL A 149 -1.95 -20.53 -9.49
N ASP A 150 -3.26 -20.68 -9.58
CA ASP A 150 -3.93 -21.11 -10.81
C ASP A 150 -4.02 -19.96 -11.82
N LYS A 151 -2.90 -19.69 -12.47
CA LYS A 151 -2.86 -18.77 -13.61
C LYS A 151 -2.62 -19.57 -14.89
N PRO A 152 -3.32 -19.25 -15.99
CA PRO A 152 -3.10 -19.93 -17.26
C PRO A 152 -1.64 -19.74 -17.70
N VAL A 153 -0.89 -20.81 -17.69
CA VAL A 153 0.47 -20.86 -18.22
C VAL A 153 0.36 -21.07 -19.73
N LYS A 154 1.00 -20.23 -20.52
CA LYS A 154 1.17 -20.44 -21.95
C LYS A 154 2.53 -21.10 -22.19
N PRO A 155 2.61 -22.44 -22.19
CA PRO A 155 3.88 -23.12 -22.37
C PRO A 155 4.38 -22.90 -23.80
N ARG A 156 5.71 -22.75 -23.94
CA ARG A 156 6.36 -22.68 -25.24
C ARG A 156 7.51 -23.70 -25.28
N GLY A 157 7.39 -24.68 -26.17
CA GLY A 157 8.36 -25.78 -26.28
C GLY A 157 8.26 -26.79 -25.13
N ASP A 158 9.27 -27.64 -25.03
CA ASP A 158 9.44 -28.68 -23.99
C ASP A 158 10.77 -28.47 -23.27
N ALA A 159 10.71 -27.72 -22.17
CA ALA A 159 11.91 -27.38 -21.38
C ALA A 159 12.56 -28.60 -20.74
N ILE A 160 11.75 -29.58 -20.30
CA ILE A 160 12.27 -30.81 -19.67
C ILE A 160 13.06 -31.64 -20.66
N LYS A 161 12.50 -31.84 -21.87
CA LYS A 161 13.17 -32.56 -22.93
C LYS A 161 14.45 -31.86 -23.42
N ALA A 162 14.37 -30.51 -23.54
CA ALA A 162 15.55 -29.71 -23.92
C ALA A 162 16.68 -29.81 -22.88
N LEU A 163 16.35 -29.70 -21.59
CA LEU A 163 17.31 -29.85 -20.50
C LEU A 163 17.89 -31.27 -20.47
N ALA A 164 17.07 -32.29 -20.67
CA ALA A 164 17.54 -33.68 -20.72
C ALA A 164 18.53 -33.94 -21.85
N GLY A 165 18.40 -33.28 -23.00
CA GLY A 165 19.28 -33.38 -24.17
C GLY A 165 20.46 -32.39 -24.15
N ALA A 166 20.58 -31.50 -23.17
CA ALA A 166 21.64 -30.51 -23.14
C ALA A 166 23.00 -31.14 -22.79
N THR A 167 24.05 -30.77 -23.52
CA THR A 167 25.44 -31.20 -23.25
C THR A 167 26.03 -30.53 -22.02
N VAL A 168 25.63 -29.32 -21.71
CA VAL A 168 26.00 -28.57 -20.50
C VAL A 168 24.77 -28.29 -19.70
N ARG A 169 24.80 -28.65 -18.43
CA ARG A 169 23.69 -28.41 -17.49
C ARG A 169 24.21 -27.67 -16.29
N HIS A 170 23.43 -26.71 -15.84
CA HIS A 170 23.66 -26.01 -14.59
C HIS A 170 22.35 -26.03 -13.79
N ASP A 171 22.44 -26.45 -12.55
CA ASP A 171 21.33 -26.45 -11.60
C ASP A 171 21.72 -25.55 -10.43
N ALA A 172 20.91 -24.53 -10.16
CA ALA A 172 21.20 -23.57 -9.11
C ALA A 172 19.91 -23.05 -8.51
N GLU A 173 19.96 -22.74 -7.23
CA GLU A 173 18.90 -22.08 -6.51
C GLU A 173 19.28 -20.62 -6.24
N TYR A 174 18.38 -19.71 -6.56
CA TYR A 174 18.55 -18.29 -6.32
C TYR A 174 17.45 -17.81 -5.37
N VAL A 175 17.85 -17.15 -4.27
CA VAL A 175 16.93 -16.57 -3.30
C VAL A 175 17.00 -15.06 -3.43
N VAL A 176 15.86 -14.46 -3.79
CA VAL A 176 15.71 -13.00 -3.85
C VAL A 176 14.84 -12.59 -2.67
N PRO A 177 15.31 -11.68 -1.79
CA PRO A 177 14.50 -11.17 -0.70
C PRO A 177 13.31 -10.37 -1.25
N ALA A 178 12.32 -10.13 -0.39
CA ALA A 178 11.19 -9.27 -0.75
C ALA A 178 11.70 -7.87 -1.12
N GLU A 179 11.26 -7.39 -2.27
CA GLU A 179 11.59 -6.06 -2.79
C GLU A 179 10.29 -5.28 -2.99
N TYR A 180 10.34 -3.99 -2.72
CA TYR A 180 9.22 -3.08 -2.90
C TYR A 180 9.60 -1.97 -3.87
N HIS A 181 8.66 -1.58 -4.71
CA HIS A 181 8.79 -0.38 -5.53
C HIS A 181 8.62 0.83 -4.62
N ASN A 182 9.71 1.42 -4.18
CA ASN A 182 9.73 2.63 -3.35
C ASN A 182 10.32 3.80 -4.15
N PRO A 183 9.64 4.27 -5.22
CA PRO A 183 10.08 5.47 -5.91
C PRO A 183 9.99 6.66 -4.96
N MET A 184 10.83 7.65 -5.17
CA MET A 184 10.67 8.91 -4.45
C MET A 184 9.27 9.45 -4.75
N GLU A 185 8.47 9.70 -3.69
CA GLU A 185 7.07 10.06 -3.82
C GLU A 185 6.89 11.37 -4.57
N LEU A 186 5.99 11.33 -5.54
CA LEU A 186 5.60 12.48 -6.35
C LEU A 186 4.12 12.80 -6.20
N TYR A 187 3.34 11.94 -5.58
CA TYR A 187 1.89 12.04 -5.47
C TYR A 187 1.47 12.26 -4.02
N GLY A 188 0.73 13.34 -3.78
CA GLY A 188 -0.06 13.50 -2.57
C GLY A 188 -1.44 12.86 -2.76
N ALA A 189 -1.98 12.26 -1.74
CA ALA A 189 -3.39 11.89 -1.70
C ALA A 189 -4.19 13.12 -1.25
N THR A 190 -5.01 13.68 -2.14
CA THR A 190 -5.86 14.85 -1.89
C THR A 190 -7.33 14.52 -2.09
#